data_b63e0323f8e5b06f85c315dcf7456b48
#
_entry.id   b63e0323f8e5b06f85c315dcf7456b48
#
_cell.length_a   1.000
_cell.length_b   1.000
_cell.length_c   1.000
_cell.angle_alpha   90.00
_cell.angle_beta   90.00
_cell.angle_gamma   90.00
#
_symmetry.space_group_name_H-M   'P 1'
#
loop_
_entity.id
_entity.type
_entity.pdbx_description
1 polymer ?
#
loop_
_entity_poly.entity_id
_entity_poly.type
_entity_poly.pdbx_seq_one_letter_code
_entity_poly.pdbx_strand_id
1 'polypeptide(L)'
;IVGGRYGLGSNDTTPAQIISVYENLAMNEPKNHFTIGIVDDITFTSLPKKEEIALGGEGMFQAKFFGLGADGTVGANKNSVKIIGDNTDKHCQAYFSYDSKKSGGFTCSHLRFGDTPIRSTYLVTTPNFVACHVQAYLKMYDVTRGLQKNGTFLLNTIWEGDELANNLPNNIKKYFADNNITVYYINATKIAQEIGLGNRTNTILQSAFFRITEVIPVDLAVEQMKKFIVKSYGKKGQDIVDKNYAAVDRGNEYKQLVVDPAWSNLPADEVVPNNDPAFINEVVRPINAQNGDLLPVSAFKGIEDGTWPQGTSAYEKRGVAAFVPTWMPEN
;
A
#
# COMPACT_ATOMS: atom_id res chain seq x y z
N ILE A 1 -31.52 23.17 5.65
CA ILE A 1 -31.01 21.87 5.11
C ILE A 1 -30.16 22.22 3.93
N VAL A 2 -28.93 21.65 3.91
CA VAL A 2 -28.02 21.73 2.76
C VAL A 2 -27.76 20.33 2.22
N GLY A 3 -27.57 20.20 0.93
CA GLY A 3 -27.27 18.94 0.27
C GLY A 3 -25.88 18.92 -0.33
N GLY A 4 -25.28 17.74 -0.42
CA GLY A 4 -23.97 17.55 -1.04
C GLY A 4 -23.84 16.18 -1.68
N ARG A 5 -22.78 16.02 -2.51
CA ARG A 5 -22.37 14.75 -3.11
C ARG A 5 -21.04 14.31 -2.50
N TYR A 6 -20.96 13.05 -2.09
CA TYR A 6 -19.76 12.40 -1.56
C TYR A 6 -19.72 10.93 -2.01
N GLY A 7 -18.61 10.26 -1.80
CA GLY A 7 -18.41 8.89 -2.28
C GLY A 7 -18.32 8.79 -3.81
N LEU A 8 -17.85 9.84 -4.49
CA LEU A 8 -17.72 9.91 -5.93
C LEU A 8 -16.64 8.95 -6.43
N GLY A 9 -16.85 8.37 -7.61
CA GLY A 9 -15.89 7.45 -8.21
C GLY A 9 -15.66 6.17 -7.41
N SER A 10 -16.67 5.71 -6.64
CA SER A 10 -16.55 4.55 -5.73
C SER A 10 -15.55 4.74 -4.60
N ASN A 11 -15.16 5.98 -4.30
CA ASN A 11 -14.28 6.31 -3.20
C ASN A 11 -15.03 6.32 -1.86
N ASP A 12 -14.31 5.89 -0.80
CA ASP A 12 -14.80 6.02 0.56
C ASP A 12 -14.94 7.48 0.96
N THR A 13 -15.92 7.76 1.81
CA THR A 13 -15.99 9.04 2.52
C THR A 13 -15.19 8.93 3.81
N THR A 14 -14.11 9.70 3.91
CA THR A 14 -13.20 9.63 5.06
C THR A 14 -13.69 10.51 6.22
N PRO A 15 -13.23 10.27 7.46
CA PRO A 15 -13.53 11.14 8.60
C PRO A 15 -13.16 12.61 8.38
N ALA A 16 -12.03 12.87 7.72
CA ALA A 16 -11.61 14.24 7.37
C ALA A 16 -12.62 14.94 6.46
N GLN A 17 -13.19 14.22 5.51
CA GLN A 17 -14.26 14.72 4.64
C GLN A 17 -15.54 15.02 5.42
N ILE A 18 -15.91 14.15 6.37
CA ILE A 18 -17.08 14.39 7.22
C ILE A 18 -16.89 15.63 8.08
N ILE A 19 -15.71 15.88 8.62
CA ILE A 19 -15.40 17.12 9.34
C ILE A 19 -15.63 18.34 8.46
N SER A 20 -15.17 18.33 7.21
CA SER A 20 -15.39 19.43 6.27
C SER A 20 -16.90 19.71 6.04
N VAL A 21 -17.73 18.66 6.04
CA VAL A 21 -19.19 18.84 5.96
C VAL A 21 -19.75 19.55 7.19
N TYR A 22 -19.35 19.14 8.40
CA TYR A 22 -19.80 19.79 9.63
C TYR A 22 -19.29 21.22 9.74
N GLU A 23 -18.06 21.51 9.33
CA GLU A 23 -17.54 22.88 9.28
C GLU A 23 -18.34 23.74 8.30
N ASN A 24 -18.68 23.21 7.12
CA ASN A 24 -19.57 23.91 6.20
C ASN A 24 -20.93 24.21 6.82
N LEU A 25 -21.52 23.27 7.55
CA LEU A 25 -22.80 23.47 8.23
C LEU A 25 -22.75 24.54 9.34
N ALA A 26 -21.57 24.75 9.94
CA ALA A 26 -21.35 25.76 10.96
C ALA A 26 -21.14 27.18 10.41
N MET A 27 -21.01 27.35 9.08
CA MET A 27 -20.87 28.66 8.45
C MET A 27 -22.20 29.44 8.47
N ASN A 28 -22.12 30.79 8.50
CA ASN A 28 -23.31 31.64 8.40
C ASN A 28 -24.08 31.40 7.08
N GLU A 29 -23.34 31.19 5.99
CA GLU A 29 -23.85 30.86 4.68
C GLU A 29 -23.23 29.54 4.19
N PRO A 30 -23.79 28.40 4.60
CA PRO A 30 -23.26 27.12 4.22
C PRO A 30 -23.44 26.88 2.72
N LYS A 31 -22.38 26.36 2.07
CA LYS A 31 -22.45 25.97 0.67
C LYS A 31 -23.47 24.85 0.50
N ASN A 32 -24.41 25.02 -0.41
CA ASN A 32 -25.40 24.01 -0.79
C ASN A 32 -25.04 23.39 -2.15
N HIS A 33 -25.47 22.17 -2.38
CA HIS A 33 -25.08 21.38 -3.56
C HIS A 33 -23.56 21.21 -3.72
N PHE A 34 -22.86 21.12 -2.58
CA PHE A 34 -21.42 20.92 -2.56
C PHE A 34 -21.01 19.51 -3.02
N THR A 35 -19.77 19.39 -3.44
CA THR A 35 -19.08 18.10 -3.63
C THR A 35 -17.98 17.95 -2.58
N ILE A 36 -17.53 16.71 -2.32
CA ILE A 36 -16.41 16.43 -1.46
C ILE A 36 -15.61 15.25 -1.99
N GLY A 37 -14.28 15.30 -1.83
CA GLY A 37 -13.37 14.23 -2.28
C GLY A 37 -12.86 14.41 -3.70
N ILE A 38 -13.18 15.52 -4.37
CA ILE A 38 -12.65 15.90 -5.70
C ILE A 38 -12.05 17.29 -5.67
N VAL A 39 -11.18 17.58 -6.63
CA VAL A 39 -10.59 18.90 -6.85
C VAL A 39 -11.40 19.60 -7.96
N ASP A 40 -12.44 20.33 -7.55
CA ASP A 40 -13.34 21.02 -8.47
C ASP A 40 -12.85 22.46 -8.72
N ASP A 41 -12.16 22.65 -9.82
CA ASP A 41 -11.63 23.93 -10.32
C ASP A 41 -12.51 24.53 -11.44
N ILE A 42 -13.68 23.97 -11.69
CA ILE A 42 -14.64 24.44 -12.72
C ILE A 42 -15.83 25.14 -12.08
N THR A 43 -16.52 24.46 -11.14
CA THR A 43 -17.71 25.02 -10.50
C THR A 43 -17.45 25.51 -9.07
N PHE A 44 -16.28 25.17 -8.52
CA PHE A 44 -15.84 25.56 -7.17
C PHE A 44 -16.82 25.16 -6.07
N THR A 45 -17.55 24.06 -6.28
CA THR A 45 -18.54 23.57 -5.31
C THR A 45 -17.94 22.62 -4.29
N SER A 46 -16.72 22.13 -4.50
CA SER A 46 -16.06 21.23 -3.55
C SER A 46 -15.75 21.91 -2.23
N LEU A 47 -15.96 21.17 -1.15
CA LEU A 47 -15.46 21.55 0.17
C LEU A 47 -13.95 21.32 0.26
N PRO A 48 -13.22 22.06 1.10
CA PRO A 48 -11.78 21.91 1.26
C PRO A 48 -11.40 20.49 1.68
N LYS A 49 -10.34 19.96 1.06
CA LYS A 49 -9.73 18.70 1.50
C LYS A 49 -8.97 18.93 2.79
N LYS A 50 -9.22 18.10 3.80
CA LYS A 50 -8.52 18.09 5.09
C LYS A 50 -7.48 16.98 5.13
N GLU A 51 -6.51 17.16 6.02
CA GLU A 51 -5.59 16.07 6.36
C GLU A 51 -6.36 14.93 7.03
N GLU A 52 -5.97 13.71 6.71
CA GLU A 52 -6.58 12.52 7.28
C GLU A 52 -6.25 12.42 8.77
N ILE A 53 -7.23 12.00 9.54
CA ILE A 53 -7.12 11.88 10.99
C ILE A 53 -7.12 10.42 11.43
N ALA A 54 -6.32 10.10 12.41
CA ALA A 54 -6.30 8.79 13.03
C ALA A 54 -7.49 8.65 13.99
N LEU A 55 -8.55 7.97 13.57
CA LEU A 55 -9.69 7.59 14.41
C LEU A 55 -9.54 6.16 14.91
N GLY A 56 -8.41 5.81 15.44
CA GLY A 56 -8.23 4.58 16.18
C GLY A 56 -8.24 4.91 17.66
N GLY A 57 -9.12 4.31 18.47
CA GLY A 57 -8.98 4.37 19.92
C GLY A 57 -7.63 3.79 20.36
N GLU A 58 -7.27 3.99 21.60
CA GLU A 58 -6.09 3.36 22.20
C GLU A 58 -6.13 1.84 21.95
N GLY A 59 -5.03 1.25 21.47
CA GLY A 59 -4.95 -0.17 21.12
C GLY A 59 -5.40 -0.53 19.70
N MET A 60 -5.80 0.42 18.85
CA MET A 60 -6.10 0.15 17.44
C MET A 60 -4.81 0.11 16.60
N PHE A 61 -4.52 -1.04 16.02
CA PHE A 61 -3.42 -1.21 15.07
C PHE A 61 -3.97 -1.20 13.63
N GLN A 62 -3.38 -0.37 12.78
CA GLN A 62 -3.76 -0.22 11.38
C GLN A 62 -2.57 -0.49 10.46
N ALA A 63 -2.77 -1.31 9.43
CA ALA A 63 -1.70 -1.71 8.53
C ALA A 63 -2.11 -1.64 7.06
N LYS A 64 -1.14 -1.30 6.21
CA LYS A 64 -1.23 -1.40 4.75
C LYS A 64 -0.17 -2.35 4.21
N PHE A 65 -0.54 -3.15 3.22
CA PHE A 65 0.39 -4.05 2.53
C PHE A 65 0.26 -3.86 1.03
N PHE A 66 1.33 -3.37 0.43
CA PHE A 66 1.43 -3.17 -1.01
C PHE A 66 2.02 -4.42 -1.66
N GLY A 67 1.30 -5.00 -2.59
CA GLY A 67 1.67 -6.23 -3.28
C GLY A 67 1.33 -6.19 -4.76
N LEU A 68 1.83 -7.18 -5.47
CA LEU A 68 1.55 -7.40 -6.88
C LEU A 68 0.43 -8.42 -7.04
N GLY A 69 -0.47 -8.19 -7.96
CA GLY A 69 -1.54 -9.15 -8.29
C GLY A 69 -0.97 -10.54 -8.60
N ALA A 70 -1.46 -11.57 -7.90
CA ALA A 70 -1.02 -12.96 -7.96
C ALA A 70 0.30 -13.30 -7.21
N ASP A 71 0.91 -12.36 -6.47
CA ASP A 71 2.10 -12.64 -5.63
C ASP A 71 1.80 -13.38 -4.31
N GLY A 72 0.53 -13.52 -3.96
CA GLY A 72 0.06 -14.19 -2.74
C GLY A 72 -0.10 -13.27 -1.52
N THR A 73 0.23 -11.98 -1.61
CA THR A 73 0.10 -11.00 -0.52
C THR A 73 -1.32 -10.95 0.05
N VAL A 74 -2.34 -10.86 -0.80
CA VAL A 74 -3.75 -10.83 -0.37
C VAL A 74 -4.15 -12.10 0.37
N GLY A 75 -3.71 -13.26 -0.12
CA GLY A 75 -3.95 -14.55 0.54
C GLY A 75 -3.30 -14.64 1.92
N ALA A 76 -2.05 -14.20 2.05
CA ALA A 76 -1.32 -14.14 3.31
C ALA A 76 -2.02 -13.19 4.31
N ASN A 77 -2.47 -12.01 3.85
CA ASN A 77 -3.16 -11.07 4.71
C ASN A 77 -4.54 -11.56 5.17
N LYS A 78 -5.32 -12.24 4.30
CA LYS A 78 -6.55 -12.94 4.71
C LYS A 78 -6.28 -13.97 5.79
N ASN A 79 -5.17 -14.71 5.67
CA ASN A 79 -4.76 -15.67 6.68
C ASN A 79 -4.34 -14.97 7.99
N SER A 80 -3.59 -13.87 7.92
CA SER A 80 -3.19 -13.10 9.10
C SER A 80 -4.39 -12.61 9.91
N VAL A 81 -5.39 -12.04 9.24
CA VAL A 81 -6.64 -11.59 9.88
C VAL A 81 -7.33 -12.75 10.57
N LYS A 82 -7.39 -13.92 9.92
CA LYS A 82 -7.99 -15.10 10.48
C LYS A 82 -7.21 -15.65 11.69
N ILE A 83 -5.87 -15.69 11.60
CA ILE A 83 -5.02 -16.13 12.72
C ILE A 83 -5.28 -15.23 13.94
N ILE A 84 -5.31 -13.91 13.76
CA ILE A 84 -5.52 -12.97 14.86
C ILE A 84 -6.94 -13.13 15.43
N GLY A 85 -7.96 -13.14 14.58
CA GLY A 85 -9.36 -13.21 15.02
C GLY A 85 -9.77 -14.55 15.65
N ASP A 86 -9.22 -15.67 15.16
CA ASP A 86 -9.54 -17.00 15.70
C ASP A 86 -8.80 -17.30 17.02
N ASN A 87 -7.72 -16.58 17.35
CA ASN A 87 -6.83 -16.88 18.48
C ASN A 87 -6.72 -15.76 19.51
N THR A 88 -7.47 -14.68 19.37
CA THR A 88 -7.51 -13.56 20.32
C THR A 88 -8.91 -12.97 20.41
N ASP A 89 -9.15 -12.17 21.44
CA ASP A 89 -10.40 -11.39 21.58
C ASP A 89 -10.40 -10.12 20.75
N LYS A 90 -9.41 -9.89 19.88
CA LYS A 90 -9.31 -8.70 19.04
C LYS A 90 -10.38 -8.67 17.96
N HIS A 91 -10.97 -7.51 17.82
CA HIS A 91 -11.78 -7.20 16.64
C HIS A 91 -10.88 -7.03 15.43
N CYS A 92 -11.26 -7.63 14.31
CA CYS A 92 -10.47 -7.63 13.07
C CYS A 92 -11.29 -7.11 11.90
N GLN A 93 -10.67 -6.28 11.07
CA GLN A 93 -11.26 -5.82 9.81
C GLN A 93 -10.21 -5.88 8.71
N ALA A 94 -10.63 -6.32 7.53
CA ALA A 94 -9.78 -6.31 6.36
C ALA A 94 -10.55 -5.85 5.12
N TYR A 95 -9.89 -5.05 4.30
CA TYR A 95 -10.34 -4.68 2.96
C TYR A 95 -9.18 -4.81 1.98
N PHE A 96 -9.48 -5.21 0.74
CA PHE A 96 -8.47 -5.47 -0.29
C PHE A 96 -8.80 -4.64 -1.52
N SER A 97 -7.96 -3.65 -1.82
CA SER A 97 -8.03 -2.85 -3.03
C SER A 97 -7.24 -3.51 -4.15
N TYR A 98 -7.79 -3.50 -5.34
CA TYR A 98 -7.19 -4.06 -6.54
C TYR A 98 -7.17 -3.03 -7.65
N ASP A 99 -6.12 -3.07 -8.46
CA ASP A 99 -6.14 -2.48 -9.79
C ASP A 99 -7.12 -3.28 -10.69
N SER A 100 -7.69 -2.67 -11.70
CA SER A 100 -8.52 -3.32 -12.71
C SER A 100 -7.78 -4.36 -13.54
N LYS A 101 -6.45 -4.37 -13.52
CA LYS A 101 -5.59 -5.33 -14.22
C LYS A 101 -5.58 -6.66 -13.49
N LYS A 102 -5.83 -7.75 -14.22
CA LYS A 102 -5.93 -9.09 -13.64
C LYS A 102 -4.64 -9.63 -13.04
N SER A 103 -3.51 -9.44 -13.73
CA SER A 103 -2.21 -10.00 -13.35
C SER A 103 -1.17 -8.91 -13.37
N GLY A 104 -0.31 -8.89 -12.36
CA GLY A 104 0.71 -7.87 -12.22
C GLY A 104 0.16 -6.46 -11.94
N GLY A 105 -1.11 -6.34 -11.55
CA GLY A 105 -1.70 -5.10 -11.11
C GLY A 105 -1.34 -4.77 -9.66
N PHE A 106 -1.52 -3.52 -9.29
CA PHE A 106 -1.36 -3.06 -7.93
C PHE A 106 -2.39 -3.69 -6.99
N THR A 107 -1.97 -4.10 -5.80
CA THR A 107 -2.87 -4.48 -4.73
C THR A 107 -2.49 -3.77 -3.43
N CYS A 108 -3.48 -3.35 -2.66
CA CYS A 108 -3.28 -2.83 -1.32
C CYS A 108 -4.25 -3.51 -0.36
N SER A 109 -3.71 -4.18 0.65
CA SER A 109 -4.49 -4.73 1.76
C SER A 109 -4.53 -3.74 2.90
N HIS A 110 -5.72 -3.47 3.43
CA HIS A 110 -5.97 -2.57 4.56
C HIS A 110 -6.48 -3.40 5.73
N LEU A 111 -5.69 -3.48 6.80
CA LEU A 111 -6.03 -4.28 7.98
C LEU A 111 -6.18 -3.39 9.22
N ARG A 112 -7.15 -3.72 10.07
CA ARG A 112 -7.31 -3.13 11.41
C ARG A 112 -7.49 -4.23 12.43
N PHE A 113 -6.83 -4.04 13.56
CA PHE A 113 -6.94 -4.93 14.73
C PHE A 113 -7.06 -4.07 15.98
N GLY A 114 -7.99 -4.38 16.86
CA GLY A 114 -8.19 -3.58 18.07
C GLY A 114 -8.96 -4.31 19.16
N ASP A 115 -8.86 -3.81 20.38
CA ASP A 115 -9.52 -4.36 21.55
C ASP A 115 -10.99 -3.88 21.67
N THR A 116 -11.38 -2.95 20.83
CA THR A 116 -12.75 -2.42 20.75
C THR A 116 -13.36 -2.66 19.37
N PRO A 117 -14.70 -2.69 19.23
CA PRO A 117 -15.37 -2.90 17.95
C PRO A 117 -14.95 -1.88 16.89
N ILE A 118 -14.54 -2.37 15.73
CA ILE A 118 -14.12 -1.53 14.60
C ILE A 118 -15.36 -1.06 13.84
N ARG A 119 -15.61 0.25 13.85
CA ARG A 119 -16.74 0.89 13.17
C ARG A 119 -16.34 1.70 11.94
N SER A 120 -15.06 1.59 11.53
CA SER A 120 -14.52 2.30 10.37
C SER A 120 -15.00 1.64 9.08
N THR A 121 -15.76 2.38 8.27
CA THR A 121 -16.31 1.93 6.97
C THR A 121 -15.48 2.41 5.79
N TYR A 122 -14.30 2.97 6.03
CA TYR A 122 -13.36 3.54 5.06
C TYR A 122 -12.02 2.81 5.11
N LEU A 123 -11.24 2.92 4.03
CA LEU A 123 -9.90 2.34 3.92
C LEU A 123 -8.97 2.91 4.99
N VAL A 124 -7.89 2.20 5.30
CA VAL A 124 -6.85 2.70 6.20
C VAL A 124 -6.15 3.88 5.54
N THR A 125 -6.29 5.06 6.10
CA THR A 125 -5.63 6.31 5.66
C THR A 125 -4.41 6.65 6.51
N THR A 126 -4.41 6.22 7.78
CA THR A 126 -3.36 6.53 8.77
C THR A 126 -2.79 5.24 9.39
N PRO A 127 -2.02 4.44 8.62
CA PRO A 127 -1.47 3.18 9.14
C PRO A 127 -0.37 3.40 10.19
N ASN A 128 -0.27 2.48 11.16
CA ASN A 128 0.88 2.36 12.06
C ASN A 128 2.01 1.54 11.41
N PHE A 129 1.63 0.67 10.47
CA PHE A 129 2.54 -0.25 9.80
C PHE A 129 2.26 -0.25 8.29
N VAL A 130 3.33 -0.20 7.51
CA VAL A 130 3.26 -0.37 6.05
C VAL A 130 4.26 -1.45 5.64
N ALA A 131 3.82 -2.41 4.84
CA ALA A 131 4.70 -3.35 4.15
C ALA A 131 4.66 -3.11 2.64
N CYS A 132 5.82 -2.95 2.02
CA CYS A 132 5.99 -2.88 0.59
C CYS A 132 6.68 -4.17 0.10
N HIS A 133 5.93 -5.05 -0.53
CA HIS A 133 6.40 -6.36 -1.00
C HIS A 133 7.11 -6.28 -2.35
N VAL A 134 6.99 -5.16 -3.05
CA VAL A 134 7.51 -4.96 -4.41
C VAL A 134 8.44 -3.74 -4.42
N GLN A 135 9.74 -3.99 -4.53
CA GLN A 135 10.77 -2.94 -4.51
C GLN A 135 10.53 -1.82 -5.55
N ALA A 136 10.04 -2.15 -6.75
CA ALA A 136 9.73 -1.18 -7.79
C ALA A 136 8.67 -0.14 -7.38
N TYR A 137 7.80 -0.48 -6.43
CA TYR A 137 6.74 0.43 -5.96
C TYR A 137 7.25 1.67 -5.24
N LEU A 138 8.48 1.64 -4.73
CA LEU A 138 9.13 2.82 -4.14
C LEU A 138 9.23 4.00 -5.12
N LYS A 139 9.27 3.72 -6.44
CA LYS A 139 9.35 4.73 -7.50
C LYS A 139 8.02 4.93 -8.25
N MET A 140 7.07 4.01 -8.07
CA MET A 140 5.81 4.02 -8.83
C MET A 140 4.65 4.62 -8.04
N TYR A 141 4.66 4.43 -6.71
CA TYR A 141 3.56 4.80 -5.84
C TYR A 141 4.06 5.51 -4.59
N ASP A 142 3.21 6.34 -3.99
CA ASP A 142 3.45 6.90 -2.67
C ASP A 142 3.11 5.86 -1.59
N VAL A 143 4.05 4.92 -1.36
CA VAL A 143 3.89 3.83 -0.40
C VAL A 143 3.98 4.29 1.07
N THR A 144 4.42 5.53 1.31
CA THR A 144 4.56 6.11 2.66
C THR A 144 3.33 6.93 3.08
N ARG A 145 2.41 7.19 2.15
CA ARG A 145 1.26 8.07 2.39
C ARG A 145 0.46 7.68 3.63
N GLY A 146 0.40 8.61 4.58
CA GLY A 146 -0.36 8.49 5.81
C GLY A 146 0.28 7.62 6.88
N LEU A 147 1.46 7.03 6.66
CA LEU A 147 2.17 6.28 7.71
C LEU A 147 2.43 7.22 8.89
N GLN A 148 1.89 6.85 10.06
CA GLN A 148 1.92 7.69 11.24
C GLN A 148 3.34 7.93 11.73
N LYS A 149 3.56 9.06 12.40
CA LYS A 149 4.80 9.34 13.10
C LYS A 149 5.13 8.20 14.09
N ASN A 150 6.39 7.81 14.15
CA ASN A 150 6.89 6.63 14.89
C ASN A 150 6.32 5.30 14.37
N GLY A 151 5.76 5.27 13.16
CA GLY A 151 5.28 4.05 12.53
C GLY A 151 6.42 3.15 12.04
N THR A 152 6.04 2.00 11.52
CA THR A 152 6.98 0.99 11.02
C THR A 152 6.79 0.73 9.54
N PHE A 153 7.89 0.63 8.81
CA PHE A 153 7.91 0.30 7.39
C PHE A 153 8.72 -0.97 7.16
N LEU A 154 8.15 -1.97 6.47
CA LEU A 154 8.82 -3.20 6.06
C LEU A 154 8.96 -3.24 4.54
N LEU A 155 10.17 -3.46 4.04
CA LEU A 155 10.47 -3.54 2.61
C LEU A 155 11.01 -4.92 2.23
N ASN A 156 10.42 -5.53 1.21
CA ASN A 156 11.04 -6.64 0.50
C ASN A 156 11.96 -6.09 -0.59
N THR A 157 13.26 -6.28 -0.47
CA THR A 157 14.27 -5.73 -1.39
C THR A 157 15.49 -6.63 -1.50
N ILE A 158 16.15 -6.55 -2.64
CA ILE A 158 17.47 -7.17 -2.84
C ILE A 158 18.63 -6.30 -2.31
N TRP A 159 18.38 -5.01 -2.08
CA TRP A 159 19.39 -4.08 -1.58
C TRP A 159 19.63 -4.27 -0.09
N GLU A 160 20.87 -4.14 0.34
CA GLU A 160 21.26 -4.27 1.74
C GLU A 160 22.12 -3.07 2.21
N GLY A 161 22.00 -2.71 3.47
CA GLY A 161 22.83 -1.70 4.13
C GLY A 161 22.91 -0.38 3.37
N ASP A 162 24.14 0.04 3.02
CA ASP A 162 24.39 1.30 2.32
C ASP A 162 23.81 1.31 0.90
N GLU A 163 23.76 0.16 0.23
CA GLU A 163 23.13 0.04 -1.08
C GLU A 163 21.63 0.38 -0.99
N LEU A 164 20.94 -0.12 0.02
CA LEU A 164 19.55 0.23 0.26
C LEU A 164 19.41 1.73 0.51
N ALA A 165 20.21 2.29 1.42
CA ALA A 165 20.18 3.72 1.74
C ALA A 165 20.43 4.60 0.49
N ASN A 166 21.32 4.19 -0.40
CA ASN A 166 21.64 4.94 -1.61
C ASN A 166 20.53 4.86 -2.68
N ASN A 167 19.83 3.73 -2.78
CA ASN A 167 18.81 3.49 -3.81
C ASN A 167 17.41 3.94 -3.43
N LEU A 168 17.14 4.25 -2.15
CA LEU A 168 15.86 4.80 -1.73
C LEU A 168 15.64 6.19 -2.34
N PRO A 169 14.44 6.49 -2.87
CA PRO A 169 14.07 7.85 -3.30
C PRO A 169 14.20 8.88 -2.18
N ASN A 170 14.59 10.11 -2.52
CA ASN A 170 14.79 11.17 -1.53
C ASN A 170 13.52 11.54 -0.78
N ASN A 171 12.37 11.57 -1.44
CA ASN A 171 11.09 11.83 -0.80
C ASN A 171 10.74 10.77 0.26
N ILE A 172 11.07 9.49 0.04
CA ILE A 172 10.88 8.40 1.01
C ILE A 172 11.87 8.55 2.17
N LYS A 173 13.14 8.80 1.89
CA LYS A 173 14.16 9.08 2.93
C LYS A 173 13.73 10.21 3.84
N LYS A 174 13.33 11.33 3.23
CA LYS A 174 12.83 12.50 3.94
C LYS A 174 11.62 12.16 4.81
N TYR A 175 10.65 11.43 4.25
CA TYR A 175 9.48 11.00 5.01
C TYR A 175 9.86 10.16 6.24
N PHE A 176 10.80 9.24 6.09
CA PHE A 176 11.26 8.40 7.19
C PHE A 176 11.92 9.22 8.29
N ALA A 177 12.78 10.18 7.95
CA ALA A 177 13.46 11.04 8.91
C ALA A 177 12.49 12.01 9.61
N ASP A 178 11.63 12.71 8.84
CA ASP A 178 10.69 13.69 9.37
C ASP A 178 9.65 13.08 10.34
N ASN A 179 9.30 11.81 10.11
CA ASN A 179 8.29 11.11 10.89
C ASN A 179 8.85 10.07 11.86
N ASN A 180 10.17 10.00 12.04
CA ASN A 180 10.82 9.03 12.93
C ASN A 180 10.35 7.58 12.66
N ILE A 181 10.37 7.16 11.39
CA ILE A 181 9.90 5.83 10.98
C ILE A 181 10.96 4.77 11.30
N THR A 182 10.53 3.68 11.90
CA THR A 182 11.35 2.48 12.03
C THR A 182 11.29 1.66 10.75
N VAL A 183 12.43 1.47 10.08
CA VAL A 183 12.49 0.81 8.79
C VAL A 183 13.14 -0.55 8.90
N TYR A 184 12.42 -1.59 8.49
CA TYR A 184 12.93 -2.95 8.35
C TYR A 184 12.98 -3.35 6.88
N TYR A 185 13.93 -4.22 6.53
CA TYR A 185 14.01 -4.80 5.19
C TYR A 185 14.40 -6.28 5.25
N ILE A 186 14.00 -7.02 4.24
CA ILE A 186 14.27 -8.44 4.09
C ILE A 186 14.40 -8.79 2.60
N ASN A 187 15.34 -9.65 2.25
CA ASN A 187 15.40 -10.22 0.90
C ASN A 187 14.61 -11.53 0.84
N ALA A 188 13.27 -11.42 0.91
CA ALA A 188 12.39 -12.57 0.87
C ALA A 188 12.48 -13.33 -0.46
N THR A 189 12.85 -12.64 -1.56
CA THR A 189 13.04 -13.27 -2.87
C THR A 189 14.21 -14.26 -2.85
N LYS A 190 15.36 -13.85 -2.28
CA LYS A 190 16.51 -14.73 -2.12
C LYS A 190 16.18 -15.93 -1.23
N ILE A 191 15.55 -15.67 -0.08
CA ILE A 191 15.12 -16.71 0.86
C ILE A 191 14.20 -17.71 0.17
N ALA A 192 13.19 -17.24 -0.58
CA ALA A 192 12.26 -18.11 -1.31
C ALA A 192 12.96 -19.01 -2.36
N GLN A 193 13.95 -18.46 -3.06
CA GLN A 193 14.77 -19.22 -4.02
C GLN A 193 15.60 -20.30 -3.33
N GLU A 194 16.27 -19.97 -2.23
CA GLU A 194 17.13 -20.89 -1.47
C GLU A 194 16.36 -22.07 -0.88
N ILE A 195 15.11 -21.87 -0.43
CA ILE A 195 14.26 -22.94 0.10
C ILE A 195 13.41 -23.65 -0.97
N GLY A 196 13.57 -23.27 -2.25
CA GLY A 196 12.88 -23.92 -3.36
C GLY A 196 11.41 -23.54 -3.52
N LEU A 197 11.00 -22.35 -3.06
CA LEU A 197 9.68 -21.77 -3.28
C LEU A 197 9.61 -20.85 -4.52
N GLY A 198 10.72 -20.66 -5.23
CA GLY A 198 10.81 -19.79 -6.41
C GLY A 198 10.55 -18.32 -6.02
N ASN A 199 9.54 -17.70 -6.59
CA ASN A 199 9.20 -16.28 -6.31
C ASN A 199 8.11 -16.12 -5.24
N ARG A 200 7.79 -17.15 -4.47
CA ARG A 200 6.71 -17.11 -3.46
C ARG A 200 7.24 -16.57 -2.14
N THR A 201 7.16 -15.27 -1.95
CA THR A 201 7.67 -14.55 -0.78
C THR A 201 6.64 -14.31 0.31
N ASN A 202 5.36 -14.52 0.01
CA ASN A 202 4.23 -14.13 0.85
C ASN A 202 4.27 -14.74 2.27
N THR A 203 4.65 -16.00 2.42
CA THR A 203 4.74 -16.66 3.75
C THR A 203 5.89 -16.08 4.57
N ILE A 204 7.04 -15.79 3.94
CA ILE A 204 8.21 -15.18 4.60
C ILE A 204 7.83 -13.79 5.12
N LEU A 205 7.20 -12.97 4.28
CA LEU A 205 6.78 -11.61 4.63
C LEU A 205 5.66 -11.58 5.68
N GLN A 206 4.74 -12.55 5.65
CA GLN A 206 3.74 -12.73 6.68
C GLN A 206 4.38 -13.06 8.04
N SER A 207 5.37 -13.93 8.06
CA SER A 207 6.12 -14.25 9.27
C SER A 207 6.90 -13.05 9.80
N ALA A 208 7.56 -12.28 8.90
CA ALA A 208 8.23 -11.03 9.27
C ALA A 208 7.25 -10.01 9.88
N PHE A 209 6.05 -9.87 9.30
CA PHE A 209 5.01 -9.00 9.86
C PHE A 209 4.67 -9.35 11.31
N PHE A 210 4.37 -10.62 11.61
CA PHE A 210 4.04 -11.02 12.98
C PHE A 210 5.19 -10.82 13.96
N ARG A 211 6.44 -11.06 13.53
CA ARG A 211 7.63 -10.91 14.37
C ARG A 211 8.00 -9.45 14.64
N ILE A 212 7.78 -8.56 13.67
CA ILE A 212 8.07 -7.13 13.82
C ILE A 212 6.99 -6.43 14.64
N THR A 213 5.74 -6.78 14.44
CA THR A 213 4.61 -6.05 15.04
C THR A 213 4.17 -6.61 16.37
N GLU A 214 4.43 -7.90 16.61
CA GLU A 214 3.99 -8.63 17.80
C GLU A 214 2.50 -8.37 18.14
N VAL A 215 1.68 -8.17 17.09
CA VAL A 215 0.22 -7.93 17.24
C VAL A 215 -0.47 -9.09 17.97
N ILE A 216 0.14 -10.27 17.91
CA ILE A 216 -0.09 -11.44 18.77
C ILE A 216 1.27 -12.04 19.17
N PRO A 217 1.34 -12.86 20.22
CA PRO A 217 2.59 -13.53 20.58
C PRO A 217 3.21 -14.27 19.39
N VAL A 218 4.52 -14.07 19.16
CA VAL A 218 5.23 -14.60 17.98
C VAL A 218 5.10 -16.12 17.89
N ASP A 219 5.26 -16.84 19.01
CA ASP A 219 5.19 -18.31 19.03
C ASP A 219 3.80 -18.79 18.60
N LEU A 220 2.75 -18.11 19.07
CA LEU A 220 1.37 -18.39 18.64
C LEU A 220 1.20 -18.14 17.14
N ALA A 221 1.70 -17.02 16.61
CA ALA A 221 1.63 -16.71 15.20
C ALA A 221 2.30 -17.79 14.35
N VAL A 222 3.53 -18.18 14.71
CA VAL A 222 4.32 -19.22 14.03
C VAL A 222 3.59 -20.57 14.05
N GLU A 223 3.07 -20.96 15.20
CA GLU A 223 2.29 -22.21 15.35
C GLU A 223 1.06 -22.21 14.43
N GLN A 224 0.28 -21.14 14.44
CA GLN A 224 -0.92 -21.05 13.63
C GLN A 224 -0.63 -20.96 12.13
N MET A 225 0.43 -20.26 11.73
CA MET A 225 0.91 -20.25 10.35
C MET A 225 1.27 -21.67 9.89
N LYS A 226 2.01 -22.43 10.70
CA LYS A 226 2.39 -23.82 10.40
C LYS A 226 1.16 -24.74 10.31
N LYS A 227 0.18 -24.61 11.19
CA LYS A 227 -1.10 -25.34 11.11
C LYS A 227 -1.85 -25.02 9.81
N PHE A 228 -1.88 -23.74 9.41
CA PHE A 228 -2.55 -23.33 8.19
C PHE A 228 -1.85 -23.84 6.92
N ILE A 229 -0.52 -23.93 6.93
CA ILE A 229 0.29 -24.54 5.87
C ILE A 229 -0.10 -26.00 5.66
N VAL A 230 -0.21 -26.80 6.73
CA VAL A 230 -0.65 -28.20 6.65
C VAL A 230 -2.04 -28.30 6.03
N LYS A 231 -2.98 -27.45 6.48
CA LYS A 231 -4.34 -27.41 5.93
C LYS A 231 -4.38 -27.08 4.45
N SER A 232 -3.51 -26.17 4.00
CA SER A 232 -3.50 -25.66 2.61
C SER A 232 -2.70 -26.53 1.66
N TYR A 233 -1.61 -27.09 2.13
CA TYR A 233 -0.61 -27.78 1.30
C TYR A 233 -0.38 -29.23 1.66
N GLY A 234 -0.92 -29.77 2.76
CA GLY A 234 -0.68 -31.15 3.19
C GLY A 234 -1.00 -32.20 2.11
N LYS A 235 -2.05 -31.96 1.30
CA LYS A 235 -2.41 -32.82 0.16
C LYS A 235 -1.43 -32.77 -1.02
N LYS A 236 -0.52 -31.77 -1.04
CA LYS A 236 0.46 -31.56 -2.13
C LYS A 236 1.80 -32.24 -1.86
N GLY A 237 1.95 -32.86 -0.69
CA GLY A 237 3.15 -33.57 -0.26
C GLY A 237 3.94 -32.87 0.83
N GLN A 238 4.69 -33.67 1.61
CA GLN A 238 5.43 -33.19 2.77
C GLN A 238 6.56 -32.19 2.37
N ASP A 239 7.22 -32.39 1.24
CA ASP A 239 8.26 -31.47 0.74
C ASP A 239 7.76 -30.01 0.62
N ILE A 240 6.52 -29.83 0.15
CA ILE A 240 5.94 -28.50 0.03
C ILE A 240 5.60 -27.91 1.42
N VAL A 241 5.15 -28.74 2.34
CA VAL A 241 4.90 -28.32 3.72
C VAL A 241 6.20 -27.87 4.38
N ASP A 242 7.28 -28.66 4.26
CA ASP A 242 8.58 -28.39 4.87
C ASP A 242 9.21 -27.10 4.32
N LYS A 243 9.13 -26.86 3.00
CA LYS A 243 9.55 -25.60 2.39
C LYS A 243 8.78 -24.39 2.94
N ASN A 244 7.48 -24.51 3.13
CA ASN A 244 6.69 -23.43 3.72
C ASN A 244 6.97 -23.27 5.21
N TYR A 245 7.29 -24.32 5.95
CA TYR A 245 7.77 -24.20 7.33
C TYR A 245 9.09 -23.43 7.39
N ALA A 246 10.05 -23.76 6.53
CA ALA A 246 11.31 -23.01 6.41
C ALA A 246 11.05 -21.53 6.08
N ALA A 247 10.05 -21.22 5.26
CA ALA A 247 9.66 -19.84 4.97
C ALA A 247 9.15 -19.10 6.23
N VAL A 248 8.35 -19.76 7.07
CA VAL A 248 7.90 -19.19 8.36
C VAL A 248 9.08 -18.95 9.29
N ASP A 249 9.98 -19.91 9.40
CA ASP A 249 11.12 -19.83 10.30
C ASP A 249 12.11 -18.74 9.87
N ARG A 250 12.41 -18.64 8.57
CA ARG A 250 13.30 -17.64 7.99
C ARG A 250 12.70 -16.23 7.85
N GLY A 251 11.44 -16.04 8.17
CA GLY A 251 10.82 -14.71 8.27
C GLY A 251 11.43 -13.83 9.38
N ASN A 252 12.35 -14.35 10.21
CA ASN A 252 13.13 -13.59 11.20
C ASN A 252 14.41 -12.97 10.63
N GLU A 253 14.76 -13.21 9.37
CA GLU A 253 16.00 -12.71 8.75
C GLU A 253 15.90 -11.25 8.28
N TYR A 254 14.91 -10.50 8.76
CA TYR A 254 14.82 -9.07 8.51
C TYR A 254 15.93 -8.31 9.26
N LYS A 255 16.33 -7.18 8.68
CA LYS A 255 17.31 -6.27 9.24
C LYS A 255 16.67 -4.89 9.42
N GLN A 256 17.20 -4.09 10.32
CA GLN A 256 16.77 -2.71 10.49
C GLN A 256 17.72 -1.77 9.72
N LEU A 257 17.14 -0.83 8.98
CA LEU A 257 17.87 0.26 8.35
C LEU A 257 17.97 1.42 9.35
N VAL A 258 19.17 1.94 9.52
CA VAL A 258 19.38 3.16 10.29
C VAL A 258 18.93 4.35 9.44
N VAL A 259 17.88 5.03 9.91
CA VAL A 259 17.39 6.26 9.27
C VAL A 259 18.28 7.43 9.71
N ASP A 260 18.98 8.04 8.76
CA ASP A 260 19.81 9.20 9.04
C ASP A 260 18.89 10.45 9.21
N PRO A 261 18.95 11.15 10.36
CA PRO A 261 18.21 12.40 10.54
C PRO A 261 18.52 13.48 9.49
N ALA A 262 19.70 13.44 8.90
CA ALA A 262 20.10 14.38 7.84
C ALA A 262 19.25 14.22 6.55
N TRP A 263 18.58 13.10 6.37
CA TRP A 263 17.67 12.89 5.23
C TRP A 263 16.50 13.88 5.20
N SER A 264 16.14 14.48 6.31
CA SER A 264 15.14 15.57 6.36
C SER A 264 15.50 16.76 5.45
N ASN A 265 16.79 16.95 5.18
CA ASN A 265 17.30 18.06 4.38
C ASN A 265 17.54 17.70 2.89
N LEU A 266 17.23 16.49 2.47
CA LEU A 266 17.41 16.06 1.09
C LEU A 266 16.50 16.87 0.15
N PRO A 267 16.98 17.22 -1.06
CA PRO A 267 16.14 17.83 -2.08
C PRO A 267 15.07 16.83 -2.54
N ALA A 268 13.99 17.36 -3.11
CA ALA A 268 13.00 16.50 -3.78
C ALA A 268 13.67 15.69 -4.90
N ASP A 269 13.08 14.51 -5.18
CA ASP A 269 13.53 13.70 -6.29
C ASP A 269 13.36 14.46 -7.61
N GLU A 270 14.35 14.37 -8.50
CA GLU A 270 14.29 15.01 -9.81
C GLU A 270 13.22 14.32 -10.68
N VAL A 271 12.33 15.13 -11.23
CA VAL A 271 11.40 14.67 -12.26
C VAL A 271 12.14 14.64 -13.59
N VAL A 272 12.43 13.45 -14.10
CA VAL A 272 13.06 13.31 -15.41
C VAL A 272 12.04 13.71 -16.48
N PRO A 273 12.29 14.81 -17.24
CA PRO A 273 11.43 15.20 -18.34
C PRO A 273 11.34 14.08 -19.39
N ASN A 274 10.18 13.90 -19.97
CA ASN A 274 9.98 12.99 -21.09
C ASN A 274 9.20 13.69 -22.20
N ASN A 275 9.26 13.15 -23.41
CA ASN A 275 8.59 13.69 -24.60
C ASN A 275 7.23 13.03 -24.86
N ASP A 276 6.65 12.35 -23.88
CA ASP A 276 5.34 11.75 -24.04
C ASP A 276 4.24 12.83 -24.16
N PRO A 277 3.13 12.53 -24.83
CA PRO A 277 2.03 13.48 -24.95
C PRO A 277 1.56 14.05 -23.60
N ALA A 278 1.12 15.30 -23.59
CA ALA A 278 0.63 15.98 -22.39
C ALA A 278 -0.43 15.16 -21.63
N PHE A 279 -1.41 14.61 -22.36
CA PHE A 279 -2.45 13.76 -21.77
C PHE A 279 -1.87 12.54 -21.01
N ILE A 280 -0.80 11.94 -21.53
CA ILE A 280 -0.12 10.82 -20.85
C ILE A 280 0.51 11.31 -19.54
N ASN A 281 1.22 12.43 -19.57
CA ASN A 281 1.92 12.95 -18.40
C ASN A 281 0.98 13.53 -17.34
N GLU A 282 -0.06 14.22 -17.78
CA GLU A 282 -0.92 15.01 -16.89
C GLU A 282 -2.13 14.22 -16.38
N VAL A 283 -2.57 13.19 -17.10
CA VAL A 283 -3.75 12.41 -16.72
C VAL A 283 -3.43 10.93 -16.51
N VAL A 284 -2.89 10.25 -17.52
CA VAL A 284 -2.72 8.79 -17.47
C VAL A 284 -1.71 8.36 -16.39
N ARG A 285 -0.56 9.04 -16.29
CA ARG A 285 0.47 8.72 -15.29
C ARG A 285 0.02 8.95 -13.86
N PRO A 286 -0.60 10.10 -13.50
CA PRO A 286 -1.16 10.27 -12.17
C PRO A 286 -2.20 9.19 -11.80
N ILE A 287 -3.09 8.82 -12.73
CA ILE A 287 -4.07 7.75 -12.50
C ILE A 287 -3.35 6.41 -12.25
N ASN A 288 -2.38 6.06 -13.10
CA ASN A 288 -1.60 4.82 -12.93
C ASN A 288 -0.77 4.80 -11.65
N ALA A 289 -0.34 5.97 -11.16
CA ALA A 289 0.35 6.13 -9.87
C ALA A 289 -0.60 6.16 -8.65
N GLN A 290 -1.88 5.84 -8.83
CA GLN A 290 -2.91 5.88 -7.78
C GLN A 290 -3.13 7.30 -7.20
N ASN A 291 -2.90 8.33 -8.02
CA ASN A 291 -3.08 9.74 -7.71
C ASN A 291 -4.23 10.40 -8.48
N GLY A 292 -5.10 9.60 -9.10
CA GLY A 292 -6.23 10.11 -9.91
C GLY A 292 -7.15 11.05 -9.15
N ASP A 293 -7.35 10.81 -7.85
CA ASP A 293 -8.18 11.67 -6.98
C ASP A 293 -7.59 13.07 -6.70
N LEU A 294 -6.34 13.28 -7.08
CA LEU A 294 -5.68 14.59 -6.97
C LEU A 294 -5.82 15.42 -8.26
N LEU A 295 -6.31 14.82 -9.33
CA LEU A 295 -6.52 15.53 -10.59
C LEU A 295 -7.67 16.51 -10.45
N PRO A 296 -7.52 17.74 -10.99
CA PRO A 296 -8.62 18.69 -11.05
C PRO A 296 -9.67 18.24 -12.07
N VAL A 297 -10.91 18.68 -11.91
CA VAL A 297 -12.00 18.37 -12.87
C VAL A 297 -11.64 18.84 -14.28
N SER A 298 -10.94 19.98 -14.41
CA SER A 298 -10.49 20.51 -15.70
C SER A 298 -9.54 19.59 -16.46
N ALA A 299 -8.85 18.66 -15.78
CA ALA A 299 -7.98 17.68 -16.44
C ALA A 299 -8.72 16.74 -17.40
N PHE A 300 -10.05 16.63 -17.22
CA PHE A 300 -10.94 15.79 -18.04
C PHE A 300 -11.68 16.58 -19.12
N LYS A 301 -11.30 17.84 -19.36
CA LYS A 301 -11.91 18.68 -20.39
C LYS A 301 -11.70 18.08 -21.77
N GLY A 302 -12.81 17.94 -22.51
CA GLY A 302 -12.83 17.34 -23.86
C GLY A 302 -12.97 15.83 -23.89
N ILE A 303 -13.09 15.19 -22.70
CA ILE A 303 -13.37 13.77 -22.53
C ILE A 303 -14.47 13.54 -21.48
N GLU A 304 -15.33 14.51 -21.27
CA GLU A 304 -16.41 14.50 -20.28
C GLU A 304 -17.44 13.40 -20.54
N ASP A 305 -17.54 12.95 -21.80
CA ASP A 305 -18.38 11.84 -22.25
C ASP A 305 -17.75 10.45 -21.98
N GLY A 306 -16.53 10.41 -21.44
CA GLY A 306 -15.78 9.17 -21.22
C GLY A 306 -14.99 8.68 -22.43
N THR A 307 -14.93 9.44 -23.51
CA THR A 307 -14.11 9.11 -24.69
C THR A 307 -12.63 9.24 -24.36
N TRP A 308 -11.93 8.11 -24.27
CA TRP A 308 -10.52 8.09 -23.94
C TRP A 308 -9.65 8.12 -25.21
N PRO A 309 -8.58 8.90 -25.26
CA PRO A 309 -7.68 8.92 -26.42
C PRO A 309 -7.12 7.53 -26.73
N GLN A 310 -7.08 7.17 -28.00
CA GLN A 310 -6.59 5.87 -28.43
C GLN A 310 -5.06 5.75 -28.29
N GLY A 311 -4.56 4.53 -28.10
CA GLY A 311 -3.12 4.24 -28.07
C GLY A 311 -2.43 4.55 -26.73
N THR A 312 -3.16 4.96 -25.70
CA THR A 312 -2.57 5.30 -24.37
C THR A 312 -1.87 4.12 -23.71
N SER A 313 -2.29 2.87 -23.99
CA SER A 313 -1.67 1.66 -23.48
C SER A 313 -0.21 1.46 -23.92
N ALA A 314 0.23 2.09 -25.00
CA ALA A 314 1.62 2.06 -25.44
C ALA A 314 2.59 2.69 -24.42
N TYR A 315 2.08 3.59 -23.56
CA TYR A 315 2.85 4.29 -22.53
C TYR A 315 2.80 3.59 -21.17
N GLU A 316 2.05 2.51 -21.07
CA GLU A 316 1.89 1.77 -19.83
C GLU A 316 2.91 0.64 -19.73
N LYS A 317 3.98 0.86 -18.95
CA LYS A 317 5.02 -0.14 -18.70
C LYS A 317 4.92 -0.61 -17.26
N ARG A 318 4.32 -1.79 -17.07
CA ARG A 318 4.07 -2.35 -15.72
C ARG A 318 5.28 -2.99 -15.05
N GLY A 319 6.28 -3.41 -15.84
CA GLY A 319 7.52 -3.99 -15.33
C GLY A 319 7.32 -5.29 -14.54
N VAL A 320 6.36 -6.12 -14.92
CA VAL A 320 5.96 -7.33 -14.17
C VAL A 320 6.86 -8.53 -14.43
N ALA A 321 7.63 -8.54 -15.51
CA ALA A 321 8.51 -9.64 -15.86
C ALA A 321 9.84 -9.51 -15.12
N ALA A 322 10.24 -10.57 -14.38
CA ALA A 322 11.55 -10.64 -13.74
C ALA A 322 12.66 -10.85 -14.76
N PHE A 323 12.36 -11.56 -15.84
CA PHE A 323 13.28 -11.83 -16.96
C PHE A 323 12.55 -11.54 -18.26
N VAL A 324 13.22 -10.89 -19.19
CA VAL A 324 12.72 -10.62 -20.55
C VAL A 324 13.73 -11.13 -21.58
N PRO A 325 13.27 -11.64 -22.74
CA PRO A 325 14.18 -12.02 -23.81
C PRO A 325 14.90 -10.79 -24.37
N THR A 326 16.17 -10.95 -24.64
CA THR A 326 16.95 -9.92 -25.36
C THR A 326 16.84 -10.18 -26.86
N TRP A 327 16.41 -9.18 -27.62
CA TRP A 327 16.46 -9.23 -29.08
C TRP A 327 17.90 -9.02 -29.55
N MET A 328 18.44 -9.97 -30.28
CA MET A 328 19.77 -9.96 -30.90
C MET A 328 19.60 -9.97 -32.41
N PRO A 329 19.56 -8.82 -33.07
CA PRO A 329 19.25 -8.69 -34.50
C PRO A 329 20.34 -9.30 -35.41
N GLU A 330 21.52 -9.59 -34.85
CA GLU A 330 22.68 -10.12 -35.57
C GLU A 330 22.70 -11.68 -35.68
N ASN A 331 21.76 -12.34 -35.01
CA ASN A 331 21.51 -13.77 -35.03
C ASN A 331 20.20 -14.03 -35.82
#